data_d6bd800d679e1135461e89d007372a84
#
_entry.id   d6bd800d679e1135461e89d007372a84
#
_cell.length_a   1.000
_cell.length_b   1.000
_cell.length_c   1.000
_cell.angle_alpha   90.00
_cell.angle_beta   90.00
_cell.angle_gamma   90.00
#
_symmetry.space_group_name_H-M   'P 1'
#
loop_
_entity.id
_entity.type
_entity.pdbx_description
1 polymer ?
#
loop_
_entity_poly.entity_id
_entity_poly.type
_entity_poly.pdbx_seq_one_letter_code
_entity_poly.pdbx_strand_id
1 'polypeptide(L)'
;MDRRVADLNLPDIPSTGLDATARQACARMVRSVSLKPPKDASRVSFMETHVGCAAVLIVQHLTRPEGEKPLLDYHSYQRCVSVLRSAVKLALYRPVQSENVPLMPYDGCEVLYGRAGLLYTLLFLRSNVTAEVYSDAPLAEEIKTLVSFDTLRKLVDDVIDRGTMGADATRPPGVAPSSWSPLMWSWHHKLYLGAAHGVGASRSLTVSNPSS
;
A
#
# COMPACT_ATOMS: atom_id res chain seq x y z
N MET A 1 -8.70 -6.97 25.94
CA MET A 1 -7.60 -6.05 25.58
C MET A 1 -6.32 -6.66 26.13
N ASP A 2 -5.52 -7.28 25.28
CA ASP A 2 -4.44 -8.17 25.68
C ASP A 2 -3.19 -7.35 26.07
N ARG A 3 -2.79 -7.44 27.34
CA ARG A 3 -1.66 -6.70 27.96
C ARG A 3 -0.27 -7.23 27.54
N ARG A 4 -0.17 -8.12 26.55
CA ARG A 4 1.09 -8.83 26.22
C ARG A 4 2.01 -8.09 25.22
N VAL A 5 1.63 -6.93 24.70
CA VAL A 5 2.47 -6.16 23.77
C VAL A 5 3.27 -5.05 24.50
N ALA A 6 2.93 -4.74 25.74
CA ALA A 6 3.54 -3.63 26.49
C ALA A 6 4.91 -3.95 27.13
N ASP A 7 5.33 -5.23 27.15
CA ASP A 7 6.57 -5.65 27.87
C ASP A 7 7.74 -6.05 26.95
N LEU A 8 7.69 -5.66 25.68
CA LEU A 8 8.90 -5.70 24.85
C LEU A 8 9.76 -4.50 25.23
N ASN A 9 10.68 -4.70 26.20
CA ASN A 9 11.79 -3.80 26.46
C ASN A 9 12.69 -3.76 25.20
N LEU A 10 12.24 -3.04 24.18
CA LEU A 10 13.10 -2.68 23.07
C LEU A 10 14.11 -1.66 23.63
N PRO A 11 15.42 -1.85 23.40
CA PRO A 11 16.41 -0.88 23.82
C PRO A 11 16.01 0.50 23.28
N ASP A 12 16.06 1.52 24.13
CA ASP A 12 15.86 2.92 23.73
C ASP A 12 16.90 3.27 22.65
N ILE A 13 16.52 3.09 21.41
CA ILE A 13 17.32 3.57 20.28
C ILE A 13 17.08 5.07 20.19
N PRO A 14 18.13 5.91 20.38
CA PRO A 14 17.96 7.35 20.33
C PRO A 14 17.31 7.75 19.01
N SER A 15 16.12 8.30 19.04
CA SER A 15 15.33 8.72 17.87
C SER A 15 16.15 9.61 16.92
N THR A 16 16.97 10.49 17.46
CA THR A 16 17.86 11.39 16.71
C THR A 16 18.87 10.68 15.80
N GLY A 17 19.42 9.54 16.24
CA GLY A 17 20.37 8.77 15.42
C GLY A 17 19.69 8.00 14.28
N LEU A 18 18.51 7.46 14.52
CA LEU A 18 17.71 6.78 13.49
C LEU A 18 17.25 7.72 12.40
N ASP A 19 16.78 8.91 12.77
CA ASP A 19 16.31 9.92 11.80
C ASP A 19 17.44 10.39 10.88
N ALA A 20 18.64 10.63 11.40
CA ALA A 20 19.79 11.00 10.60
C ALA A 20 20.18 9.87 9.62
N THR A 21 20.20 8.63 10.08
CA THR A 21 20.50 7.46 9.25
C THR A 21 19.44 7.24 8.17
N ALA A 22 18.16 7.37 8.52
CA ALA A 22 17.05 7.28 7.57
C ALA A 22 17.13 8.36 6.50
N ARG A 23 17.39 9.62 6.88
CA ARG A 23 17.57 10.73 5.94
C ARG A 23 18.76 10.49 5.00
N GLN A 24 19.88 10.00 5.51
CA GLN A 24 21.04 9.66 4.69
C GLN A 24 20.74 8.53 3.71
N ALA A 25 20.00 7.50 4.12
CA ALA A 25 19.56 6.42 3.25
C ALA A 25 18.63 6.94 2.15
N CYS A 26 17.65 7.77 2.50
CA CYS A 26 16.77 8.43 1.53
C CYS A 26 17.55 9.33 0.53
N ALA A 27 18.52 10.10 1.00
CA ALA A 27 19.36 10.92 0.12
C ALA A 27 20.20 10.08 -0.85
N ARG A 28 20.66 8.89 -0.45
CA ARG A 28 21.30 7.93 -1.37
C ARG A 28 20.28 7.36 -2.37
N MET A 29 19.10 7.00 -1.90
CA MET A 29 18.03 6.46 -2.74
C MET A 29 17.59 7.45 -3.82
N VAL A 30 17.44 8.74 -3.50
CA VAL A 30 17.13 9.79 -4.48
C VAL A 30 18.16 9.85 -5.60
N ARG A 31 19.45 9.68 -5.26
CA ARG A 31 20.56 9.75 -6.24
C ARG A 31 20.71 8.49 -7.08
N SER A 32 20.31 7.32 -6.55
CA SER A 32 20.59 6.02 -7.18
C SER A 32 19.38 5.38 -7.84
N VAL A 33 18.14 5.74 -7.42
CA VAL A 33 16.92 5.08 -7.88
C VAL A 33 16.15 5.96 -8.87
N SER A 34 16.09 5.51 -10.11
CA SER A 34 15.15 6.07 -11.09
C SER A 34 13.77 5.50 -10.81
N LEU A 35 12.93 6.23 -10.07
CA LEU A 35 11.55 5.82 -9.78
C LEU A 35 10.76 5.66 -11.08
N LYS A 36 10.15 4.49 -11.25
CA LYS A 36 9.30 4.16 -12.39
C LYS A 36 7.88 3.86 -11.90
N PRO A 37 6.85 4.36 -12.57
CA PRO A 37 5.47 3.96 -12.29
C PRO A 37 5.33 2.45 -12.47
N PRO A 38 4.45 1.80 -11.67
CA PRO A 38 4.14 0.39 -11.85
C PRO A 38 3.48 0.18 -13.21
N LYS A 39 3.68 -1.02 -13.78
CA LYS A 39 3.14 -1.37 -15.10
C LYS A 39 1.83 -2.14 -15.00
N ASP A 40 1.60 -2.82 -13.89
CA ASP A 40 0.40 -3.61 -13.65
C ASP A 40 0.02 -3.59 -12.15
N ALA A 41 -1.21 -4.01 -11.86
CA ALA A 41 -1.79 -3.97 -10.54
C ALA A 41 -1.26 -5.06 -9.59
N SER A 42 -0.49 -6.02 -10.09
CA SER A 42 0.19 -7.02 -9.26
C SER A 42 1.55 -6.56 -8.73
N ARG A 43 1.97 -5.32 -9.06
CA ARG A 43 3.26 -4.73 -8.69
C ARG A 43 3.12 -3.30 -8.17
N VAL A 44 2.26 -3.10 -7.15
CA VAL A 44 1.89 -1.78 -6.63
C VAL A 44 2.18 -1.60 -5.13
N SER A 45 2.86 -2.54 -4.49
CA SER A 45 3.04 -2.59 -3.03
C SER A 45 4.12 -1.68 -2.48
N PHE A 46 4.13 -1.57 -1.14
CA PHE A 46 5.16 -0.88 -0.36
C PHE A 46 6.52 -1.59 -0.40
N MET A 47 6.52 -2.92 -0.23
CA MET A 47 7.74 -3.68 0.09
C MET A 47 8.66 -3.89 -1.12
N GLU A 48 8.09 -4.31 -2.25
CA GLU A 48 8.87 -4.85 -3.37
C GLU A 48 8.82 -3.95 -4.62
N THR A 49 8.31 -2.71 -4.50
CA THR A 49 8.14 -1.84 -5.66
C THR A 49 8.62 -0.40 -5.40
N HIS A 50 8.74 0.39 -6.47
CA HIS A 50 9.06 1.82 -6.36
C HIS A 50 7.97 2.64 -5.65
N VAL A 51 6.79 2.06 -5.44
CA VAL A 51 5.66 2.71 -4.75
C VAL A 51 6.01 2.99 -3.28
N GLY A 52 6.58 2.01 -2.58
CA GLY A 52 7.06 2.21 -1.20
C GLY A 52 8.22 3.20 -1.13
N CYS A 53 9.17 3.11 -2.07
CA CYS A 53 10.25 4.09 -2.15
C CYS A 53 9.70 5.52 -2.31
N ALA A 54 8.71 5.71 -3.19
CA ALA A 54 8.08 7.02 -3.40
C ALA A 54 7.38 7.54 -2.13
N ALA A 55 6.66 6.66 -1.41
CA ALA A 55 5.97 7.03 -0.17
C ALA A 55 6.97 7.45 0.93
N VAL A 56 8.03 6.67 1.15
CA VAL A 56 9.08 7.01 2.12
C VAL A 56 9.74 8.34 1.79
N LEU A 57 10.06 8.59 0.52
CA LEU A 57 10.67 9.84 0.09
C LEU A 57 9.75 11.03 0.30
N ILE A 58 8.45 10.91 0.03
CA ILE A 58 7.45 11.96 0.30
C ILE A 58 7.40 12.26 1.81
N VAL A 59 7.28 11.22 2.65
CA VAL A 59 7.24 11.40 4.11
C VAL A 59 8.49 12.14 4.58
N GLN A 60 9.68 11.67 4.23
CA GLN A 60 10.95 12.30 4.64
C GLN A 60 11.13 13.72 4.10
N HIS A 61 10.57 14.01 2.93
CA HIS A 61 10.61 15.37 2.37
C HIS A 61 9.68 16.33 3.12
N LEU A 62 8.47 15.88 3.46
CA LEU A 62 7.44 16.72 4.08
C LEU A 62 7.63 16.87 5.60
N THR A 63 8.13 15.83 6.28
CA THR A 63 8.32 15.83 7.74
C THR A 63 9.71 16.26 8.18
N ARG A 64 10.50 16.85 7.28
CA ARG A 64 11.82 17.35 7.62
C ARG A 64 11.75 18.46 8.68
N PRO A 65 12.77 18.58 9.55
CA PRO A 65 12.87 19.70 10.47
C PRO A 65 12.89 21.06 9.74
N GLU A 66 12.33 22.07 10.40
CA GLU A 66 12.35 23.42 9.89
C GLU A 66 13.81 23.91 9.72
N GLY A 67 14.07 24.60 8.60
CA GLY A 67 15.43 25.07 8.26
C GLY A 67 16.32 24.05 7.53
N GLU A 68 15.96 22.78 7.49
CA GLU A 68 16.70 21.80 6.65
C GLU A 68 16.37 21.97 5.16
N LYS A 69 17.39 21.72 4.31
CA LYS A 69 17.20 21.73 2.86
C LYS A 69 16.21 20.66 2.42
N PRO A 70 15.34 20.95 1.45
CA PRO A 70 14.46 19.96 0.85
C PRO A 70 15.22 18.72 0.39
N LEU A 71 14.73 17.53 0.73
CA LEU A 71 15.32 16.26 0.29
C LEU A 71 15.15 16.05 -1.23
N LEU A 72 13.99 16.47 -1.76
CA LEU A 72 13.61 16.36 -3.16
C LEU A 72 13.53 17.74 -3.80
N ASP A 73 13.99 17.87 -5.03
CA ASP A 73 13.59 18.97 -5.89
C ASP A 73 12.14 18.78 -6.38
N TYR A 74 11.56 19.79 -7.00
CA TYR A 74 10.17 19.76 -7.46
C TYR A 74 9.90 18.59 -8.42
N HIS A 75 10.79 18.32 -9.37
CA HIS A 75 10.62 17.25 -10.35
C HIS A 75 10.67 15.85 -9.71
N SER A 76 11.59 15.65 -8.79
CA SER A 76 11.69 14.39 -8.04
C SER A 76 10.46 14.17 -7.15
N TYR A 77 9.97 15.23 -6.48
CA TYR A 77 8.74 15.17 -5.69
C TYR A 77 7.51 14.86 -6.55
N GLN A 78 7.35 15.57 -7.68
CA GLN A 78 6.28 15.30 -8.65
C GLN A 78 6.33 13.86 -9.17
N ARG A 79 7.51 13.34 -9.41
CA ARG A 79 7.70 11.94 -9.84
C ARG A 79 7.23 10.96 -8.77
N CYS A 80 7.55 11.19 -7.49
CA CYS A 80 7.07 10.35 -6.38
C CYS A 80 5.54 10.34 -6.33
N VAL A 81 4.90 11.50 -6.39
CA VAL A 81 3.42 11.61 -6.39
C VAL A 81 2.82 10.91 -7.61
N SER A 82 3.44 11.06 -8.79
CA SER A 82 3.01 10.39 -10.01
C SER A 82 3.07 8.87 -9.93
N VAL A 83 4.11 8.31 -9.27
CA VAL A 83 4.22 6.85 -9.02
C VAL A 83 3.06 6.36 -8.18
N LEU A 84 2.75 7.05 -7.06
CA LEU A 84 1.62 6.69 -6.21
C LEU A 84 0.28 6.79 -6.93
N ARG A 85 0.05 7.88 -7.66
CA ARG A 85 -1.16 8.08 -8.46
C ARG A 85 -1.35 6.98 -9.51
N SER A 86 -0.27 6.60 -10.19
CA SER A 86 -0.29 5.51 -11.17
C SER A 86 -0.61 4.17 -10.53
N ALA A 87 -0.08 3.91 -9.33
CA ALA A 87 -0.36 2.69 -8.58
C ALA A 87 -1.84 2.59 -8.19
N VAL A 88 -2.43 3.67 -7.66
CA VAL A 88 -3.85 3.73 -7.32
C VAL A 88 -4.73 3.54 -8.56
N LYS A 89 -4.40 4.23 -9.66
CA LYS A 89 -5.14 4.11 -10.92
C LYS A 89 -5.13 2.67 -11.44
N LEU A 90 -3.97 2.01 -11.42
CA LEU A 90 -3.85 0.62 -11.87
C LEU A 90 -4.56 -0.36 -10.94
N ALA A 91 -4.45 -0.17 -9.61
CA ALA A 91 -5.09 -1.04 -8.65
C ALA A 91 -6.61 -1.02 -8.77
N LEU A 92 -7.20 0.15 -9.00
CA LEU A 92 -8.65 0.35 -9.14
C LEU A 92 -9.16 0.14 -10.57
N TYR A 93 -8.25 -0.10 -11.53
CA TYR A 93 -8.67 -0.38 -12.89
C TYR A 93 -9.34 -1.75 -12.97
N ARG A 94 -10.58 -1.76 -13.42
CA ARG A 94 -11.35 -2.98 -13.75
C ARG A 94 -11.48 -3.03 -15.27
N PRO A 95 -10.70 -3.89 -15.96
CA PRO A 95 -10.91 -4.06 -17.40
C PRO A 95 -12.33 -4.58 -17.64
N VAL A 96 -13.01 -4.00 -18.61
CA VAL A 96 -14.24 -4.58 -19.15
C VAL A 96 -13.88 -5.99 -19.59
N GLN A 97 -14.61 -7.01 -19.13
CA GLN A 97 -14.34 -8.40 -19.43
C GLN A 97 -14.32 -8.57 -20.97
N SER A 98 -13.13 -8.72 -21.51
CA SER A 98 -12.94 -9.20 -22.86
C SER A 98 -12.92 -10.71 -22.78
N GLU A 99 -13.75 -11.39 -23.57
CA GLU A 99 -13.94 -12.86 -23.56
C GLU A 99 -12.66 -13.67 -23.77
N ASN A 100 -11.54 -13.01 -24.10
CA ASN A 100 -10.30 -13.66 -24.53
C ASN A 100 -9.12 -13.55 -23.57
N VAL A 101 -9.26 -13.01 -22.36
CA VAL A 101 -8.16 -12.92 -21.39
C VAL A 101 -8.59 -13.58 -20.08
N PRO A 102 -8.02 -14.75 -19.72
CA PRO A 102 -8.23 -15.36 -18.41
C PRO A 102 -7.40 -14.61 -17.36
N LEU A 103 -7.69 -13.32 -17.13
CA LEU A 103 -7.22 -12.63 -15.95
C LEU A 103 -8.01 -13.18 -14.78
N MET A 104 -7.32 -13.90 -13.90
CA MET A 104 -7.87 -14.25 -12.60
C MET A 104 -8.18 -12.93 -11.87
N PRO A 105 -9.44 -12.49 -11.78
CA PRO A 105 -9.79 -11.15 -11.26
C PRO A 105 -9.45 -11.00 -9.78
N TYR A 106 -9.17 -12.10 -9.07
CA TYR A 106 -8.79 -12.17 -7.67
C TYR A 106 -7.28 -12.32 -7.44
N ASP A 107 -6.46 -12.21 -8.49
CA ASP A 107 -5.00 -12.18 -8.37
C ASP A 107 -4.46 -10.79 -8.03
N GLY A 108 -3.25 -10.71 -7.46
CA GLY A 108 -2.57 -9.45 -7.17
C GLY A 108 -3.16 -8.66 -6.00
N CYS A 109 -3.76 -9.33 -5.00
CA CYS A 109 -4.29 -8.70 -3.79
C CYS A 109 -3.38 -8.86 -2.56
N GLU A 110 -2.24 -9.53 -2.69
CA GLU A 110 -1.34 -9.82 -1.58
C GLU A 110 -0.52 -8.59 -1.11
N VAL A 111 0.17 -8.71 0.04
CA VAL A 111 0.85 -7.59 0.70
C VAL A 111 2.19 -7.27 0.06
N LEU A 112 2.96 -8.27 -0.38
CA LEU A 112 4.34 -8.04 -0.83
C LEU A 112 4.41 -7.30 -2.17
N TYR A 113 3.49 -7.57 -3.08
CA TYR A 113 3.51 -6.97 -4.43
C TYR A 113 2.21 -6.25 -4.80
N GLY A 114 1.07 -6.68 -4.24
CA GLY A 114 -0.26 -6.35 -4.70
C GLY A 114 -0.97 -5.19 -3.98
N ARG A 115 -2.30 -5.21 -4.09
CA ARG A 115 -3.22 -4.14 -3.63
C ARG A 115 -3.23 -3.95 -2.12
N ALA A 116 -3.12 -5.02 -1.33
CA ALA A 116 -3.03 -4.90 0.12
C ALA A 116 -1.75 -4.16 0.53
N GLY A 117 -0.63 -4.39 -0.19
CA GLY A 117 0.60 -3.63 0.00
C GLY A 117 0.47 -2.16 -0.42
N LEU A 118 -0.34 -1.85 -1.44
CA LEU A 118 -0.66 -0.45 -1.79
C LEU A 118 -1.52 0.20 -0.71
N LEU A 119 -2.53 -0.49 -0.18
CA LEU A 119 -3.34 0.01 0.93
C LEU A 119 -2.45 0.36 2.12
N TYR A 120 -1.52 -0.53 2.48
CA TYR A 120 -0.51 -0.24 3.51
C TYR A 120 0.31 1.02 3.17
N THR A 121 0.73 1.18 1.91
CA THR A 121 1.48 2.37 1.46
C THR A 121 0.72 3.68 1.73
N LEU A 122 -0.56 3.71 1.39
CA LEU A 122 -1.38 4.91 1.57
C LEU A 122 -1.73 5.16 3.05
N LEU A 123 -1.94 4.11 3.84
CA LEU A 123 -2.10 4.22 5.29
C LEU A 123 -0.81 4.72 5.96
N PHE A 124 0.36 4.21 5.54
CA PHE A 124 1.65 4.71 6.00
C PHE A 124 1.80 6.20 5.70
N LEU A 125 1.50 6.62 4.47
CA LEU A 125 1.56 8.03 4.08
C LEU A 125 0.60 8.88 4.93
N ARG A 126 -0.65 8.46 5.08
CA ARG A 126 -1.67 9.15 5.88
C ARG A 126 -1.28 9.28 7.35
N SER A 127 -0.65 8.26 7.93
CA SER A 127 -0.25 8.26 9.35
C SER A 127 0.97 9.14 9.63
N ASN A 128 1.81 9.38 8.62
CA ASN A 128 3.05 10.14 8.78
C ASN A 128 2.99 11.56 8.24
N VAL A 129 1.98 11.89 7.45
CA VAL A 129 1.84 13.23 6.84
C VAL A 129 0.47 13.78 7.20
N THR A 130 0.44 14.69 8.17
CA THR A 130 -0.80 15.35 8.61
C THR A 130 -1.25 16.42 7.61
N ALA A 131 -2.51 16.85 7.71
CA ALA A 131 -3.06 17.89 6.83
C ALA A 131 -2.26 19.19 6.88
N GLU A 132 -1.76 19.56 8.07
CA GLU A 132 -0.98 20.78 8.29
C GLU A 132 0.36 20.72 7.55
N VAL A 133 0.98 19.52 7.49
CA VAL A 133 2.31 19.32 6.89
C VAL A 133 2.26 19.44 5.37
N TYR A 134 1.18 18.96 4.73
CA TYR A 134 1.12 18.99 3.25
C TYR A 134 0.28 20.14 2.69
N SER A 135 -0.43 20.93 3.52
CA SER A 135 -1.31 22.01 3.02
C SER A 135 -0.59 23.01 2.12
N ASP A 136 0.65 23.34 2.44
CA ASP A 136 1.48 24.27 1.68
C ASP A 136 2.45 23.58 0.71
N ALA A 137 2.38 22.25 0.64
CA ALA A 137 3.27 21.49 -0.24
C ALA A 137 2.82 21.59 -1.71
N PRO A 138 3.76 21.55 -2.68
CA PRO A 138 3.39 21.30 -4.07
C PRO A 138 2.57 20.03 -4.19
N LEU A 139 1.52 20.03 -5.03
CA LEU A 139 0.62 18.88 -5.24
C LEU A 139 -0.14 18.43 -3.98
N ALA A 140 -0.41 19.37 -3.05
CA ALA A 140 -1.14 19.09 -1.81
C ALA A 140 -2.49 18.38 -2.06
N GLU A 141 -3.28 18.86 -3.02
CA GLU A 141 -4.56 18.26 -3.36
C GLU A 141 -4.42 16.84 -3.93
N GLU A 142 -3.34 16.54 -4.66
CA GLU A 142 -3.07 15.18 -5.12
C GLU A 142 -2.75 14.24 -3.96
N ILE A 143 -1.93 14.67 -3.01
CA ILE A 143 -1.63 13.88 -1.80
C ILE A 143 -2.90 13.66 -0.97
N LYS A 144 -3.67 14.72 -0.74
CA LYS A 144 -4.95 14.67 -0.03
C LYS A 144 -5.91 13.66 -0.67
N THR A 145 -6.00 13.66 -2.01
CA THR A 145 -6.82 12.70 -2.75
C THR A 145 -6.31 11.27 -2.57
N LEU A 146 -4.99 11.05 -2.65
CA LEU A 146 -4.37 9.72 -2.49
C LEU A 146 -4.65 9.12 -1.11
N VAL A 147 -4.58 9.92 -0.05
CA VAL A 147 -4.78 9.47 1.34
C VAL A 147 -6.22 9.68 1.85
N SER A 148 -7.14 10.09 0.96
CA SER A 148 -8.54 10.32 1.33
C SER A 148 -9.22 9.03 1.76
N PHE A 149 -10.21 9.16 2.63
CA PHE A 149 -11.06 8.02 3.03
C PHE A 149 -11.72 7.35 1.82
N ASP A 150 -12.14 8.12 0.83
CA ASP A 150 -12.76 7.60 -0.40
C ASP A 150 -11.80 6.71 -1.20
N THR A 151 -10.55 7.14 -1.38
CA THR A 151 -9.52 6.33 -2.07
C THR A 151 -9.20 5.06 -1.31
N LEU A 152 -9.01 5.15 0.01
CA LEU A 152 -8.73 3.99 0.85
C LEU A 152 -9.91 3.00 0.84
N ARG A 153 -11.14 3.49 0.97
CA ARG A 153 -12.35 2.67 0.93
C ARG A 153 -12.48 1.94 -0.41
N LYS A 154 -12.29 2.62 -1.53
CA LYS A 154 -12.33 2.00 -2.86
C LYS A 154 -11.31 0.86 -3.00
N LEU A 155 -10.12 1.01 -2.43
CA LEU A 155 -9.11 -0.06 -2.42
C LEU A 155 -9.53 -1.24 -1.55
N VAL A 156 -10.08 -0.98 -0.37
CA VAL A 156 -10.61 -2.02 0.52
C VAL A 156 -11.74 -2.77 -0.16
N ASP A 157 -12.72 -2.05 -0.71
CA ASP A 157 -13.86 -2.64 -1.42
C ASP A 157 -13.38 -3.49 -2.61
N ASP A 158 -12.41 -2.99 -3.41
CA ASP A 158 -11.84 -3.77 -4.52
C ASP A 158 -11.14 -5.05 -4.05
N VAL A 159 -10.38 -5.01 -2.95
CA VAL A 159 -9.74 -6.20 -2.36
C VAL A 159 -10.79 -7.21 -1.89
N ILE A 160 -11.83 -6.76 -1.20
CA ILE A 160 -12.93 -7.61 -0.70
C ILE A 160 -13.69 -8.25 -1.87
N ASP A 161 -14.11 -7.46 -2.86
CA ASP A 161 -14.82 -7.96 -4.04
C ASP A 161 -14.04 -9.05 -4.76
N ARG A 162 -12.73 -8.83 -4.96
CA ARG A 162 -11.84 -9.84 -5.57
C ARG A 162 -11.72 -11.09 -4.71
N GLY A 163 -11.68 -10.93 -3.39
CA GLY A 163 -11.67 -12.07 -2.45
C GLY A 163 -12.96 -12.88 -2.51
N THR A 164 -14.11 -12.22 -2.64
CA THR A 164 -15.42 -12.87 -2.81
C THR A 164 -15.46 -13.65 -4.14
N MET A 165 -15.04 -13.00 -5.23
CA MET A 165 -14.95 -13.67 -6.55
C MET A 165 -14.02 -14.89 -6.51
N GLY A 166 -12.88 -14.78 -5.82
CA GLY A 166 -11.95 -15.88 -5.64
C GLY A 166 -12.53 -17.03 -4.82
N ALA A 167 -13.27 -16.72 -3.75
CA ALA A 167 -13.94 -17.72 -2.94
C ALA A 167 -14.98 -18.51 -3.76
N ASP A 168 -15.79 -17.82 -4.55
CA ASP A 168 -16.79 -18.45 -5.41
C ASP A 168 -16.16 -19.30 -6.52
N ALA A 169 -15.11 -18.77 -7.17
CA ALA A 169 -14.42 -19.46 -8.25
C ALA A 169 -13.64 -20.73 -7.80
N THR A 170 -13.26 -20.78 -6.53
CA THR A 170 -12.43 -21.88 -5.99
C THR A 170 -13.21 -22.85 -5.09
N ARG A 171 -14.48 -22.58 -4.86
CA ARG A 171 -15.34 -23.45 -4.06
C ARG A 171 -15.55 -24.79 -4.73
N PRO A 172 -15.25 -25.93 -4.03
CA PRO A 172 -15.46 -27.24 -4.59
C PRO A 172 -16.96 -27.50 -4.88
N PRO A 173 -17.30 -28.23 -5.94
CA PRO A 173 -18.67 -28.65 -6.21
C PRO A 173 -19.29 -29.37 -5.00
N GLY A 174 -20.54 -29.03 -4.66
CA GLY A 174 -21.27 -29.61 -3.53
C GLY A 174 -20.95 -29.05 -2.15
N VAL A 175 -19.97 -28.16 -2.01
CA VAL A 175 -19.69 -27.47 -0.74
C VAL A 175 -20.61 -26.28 -0.59
N ALA A 176 -21.36 -26.22 0.51
CA ALA A 176 -22.24 -25.08 0.81
C ALA A 176 -21.39 -23.79 1.01
N PRO A 177 -21.90 -22.62 0.57
CA PRO A 177 -21.18 -21.34 0.76
C PRO A 177 -20.82 -21.06 2.22
N SER A 178 -21.68 -21.43 3.16
CA SER A 178 -21.44 -21.27 4.61
C SER A 178 -20.32 -22.15 5.17
N SER A 179 -19.94 -23.21 4.45
CA SER A 179 -18.87 -24.14 4.82
C SER A 179 -17.55 -23.85 4.10
N TRP A 180 -17.51 -22.81 3.27
CA TRP A 180 -16.32 -22.38 2.55
C TRP A 180 -15.80 -21.02 3.06
N SER A 181 -14.53 -20.70 2.79
CA SER A 181 -14.00 -19.38 3.13
C SER A 181 -14.78 -18.28 2.39
N PRO A 182 -15.27 -17.23 3.07
CA PRO A 182 -16.01 -16.15 2.42
C PRO A 182 -15.11 -15.28 1.49
N LEU A 183 -13.81 -15.33 1.70
CA LEU A 183 -12.82 -14.57 0.92
C LEU A 183 -11.65 -15.49 0.58
N MET A 184 -11.21 -15.44 -0.67
CA MET A 184 -10.05 -16.19 -1.14
C MET A 184 -9.33 -15.40 -2.24
N TRP A 185 -8.00 -15.33 -2.14
CA TRP A 185 -7.16 -14.69 -3.16
C TRP A 185 -6.14 -15.68 -3.66
N SER A 186 -5.73 -15.52 -4.90
CA SER A 186 -4.65 -16.28 -5.51
C SER A 186 -3.39 -15.44 -5.68
N TRP A 187 -2.25 -16.13 -5.77
CA TRP A 187 -0.98 -15.60 -6.19
C TRP A 187 -0.32 -16.63 -7.10
N HIS A 188 0.00 -16.25 -8.33
CA HIS A 188 0.51 -17.17 -9.35
C HIS A 188 -0.34 -18.44 -9.48
N HIS A 189 -1.66 -18.29 -9.56
CA HIS A 189 -2.64 -19.38 -9.68
C HIS A 189 -2.67 -20.36 -8.49
N LYS A 190 -2.09 -19.98 -7.36
CA LYS A 190 -2.12 -20.77 -6.12
C LYS A 190 -2.84 -20.03 -5.02
N LEU A 191 -3.56 -20.79 -4.20
CA LEU A 191 -4.23 -20.26 -3.02
C LEU A 191 -3.28 -20.33 -1.82
N TYR A 192 -3.04 -19.22 -1.19
CA TYR A 192 -2.20 -19.12 0.00
C TYR A 192 -3.01 -18.65 1.19
N LEU A 193 -2.76 -19.26 2.34
CA LEU A 193 -3.38 -18.87 3.61
C LEU A 193 -2.44 -18.03 4.48
N GLY A 194 -1.15 -17.99 4.14
CA GLY A 194 -0.11 -17.32 4.91
C GLY A 194 -0.16 -15.79 4.86
N ALA A 195 0.66 -15.16 5.70
CA ALA A 195 0.67 -13.70 5.88
C ALA A 195 1.24 -12.94 4.68
N ALA A 196 2.19 -13.51 3.93
CA ALA A 196 2.86 -12.80 2.84
C ALA A 196 2.02 -12.70 1.56
N HIS A 197 1.43 -13.81 1.14
CA HIS A 197 0.73 -13.94 -0.14
C HIS A 197 -0.73 -14.36 -0.01
N GLY A 198 -1.26 -14.51 1.20
CA GLY A 198 -2.56 -15.14 1.40
C GLY A 198 -3.56 -14.31 2.19
N VAL A 199 -4.62 -15.02 2.56
CA VAL A 199 -5.79 -14.49 3.25
C VAL A 199 -5.45 -13.75 4.55
N GLY A 200 -4.45 -14.22 5.31
CA GLY A 200 -4.08 -13.65 6.60
C GLY A 200 -3.66 -12.18 6.53
N ALA A 201 -2.81 -11.82 5.57
CA ALA A 201 -2.32 -10.45 5.43
C ALA A 201 -3.37 -9.49 4.86
N SER A 202 -4.06 -9.89 3.80
CA SER A 202 -5.08 -9.06 3.16
C SER A 202 -6.24 -8.77 4.11
N ARG A 203 -6.63 -9.75 4.92
CA ARG A 203 -7.71 -9.61 5.90
C ARG A 203 -7.35 -8.70 7.07
N SER A 204 -6.11 -8.76 7.57
CA SER A 204 -5.65 -7.91 8.66
C SER A 204 -5.69 -6.42 8.31
N LEU A 205 -5.32 -6.07 7.08
CA LEU A 205 -5.32 -4.68 6.63
C LEU A 205 -6.73 -4.12 6.37
N THR A 206 -7.67 -4.96 5.93
CA THR A 206 -9.06 -4.53 5.69
C THR A 206 -9.86 -4.35 6.98
N VAL A 207 -9.54 -5.12 8.03
CA VAL A 207 -10.23 -5.04 9.35
C VAL A 207 -9.67 -3.92 10.22
N SER A 208 -8.43 -3.48 9.99
CA SER A 208 -7.77 -2.43 10.78
C SER A 208 -8.27 -1.00 10.51
N ASN A 209 -9.32 -0.84 9.70
CA ASN A 209 -9.93 0.46 9.45
C ASN A 209 -11.21 0.62 10.29
N PRO A 210 -11.14 0.99 11.60
CA PRO A 210 -12.33 1.28 12.36
C PRO A 210 -12.92 2.59 11.82
N SER A 211 -14.16 2.49 11.40
CA SER A 211 -15.04 3.64 11.23
C SER A 211 -15.13 4.37 12.56
N SER A 212 -14.50 5.50 12.68
CA SER A 212 -14.75 6.53 13.70
C SER A 212 -14.62 7.90 13.05
#